data_584fb1e78e93c7aff75415dfb314b594
#
_entry.id   584fb1e78e93c7aff75415dfb314b594
#
_cell.length_a   1.000
_cell.length_b   1.000
_cell.length_c   1.000
_cell.angle_alpha   90.00
_cell.angle_beta   90.00
_cell.angle_gamma   90.00
#
_symmetry.space_group_name_H-M   'P 1'
#
loop_
_entity.id
_entity.type
_entity.pdbx_description
1 polymer ?
#
loop_
_entity_poly.entity_id
_entity_poly.type
_entity_poly.pdbx_seq_one_letter_code
_entity_poly.pdbx_strand_id
1 'polypeptide(L)'
;MGAEIQETIMKSVVDSFYSAINTGNHDLLRSLVHENFTLVCPTRDHVLSGVYQTKARFFDDVLPCVFGCVDPEAIRFCAEHRILCAGEDTVVALAMNKGEGRTGERYDQMYLHVFKCLDGQILTLIEGFDTALANRALWGETPALAADQNFTMASLDALGFSGR
;
A
#
# COMPACT_ATOMS: atom_id res chain seq x y z
N MET A 1 -28.67 6.54 5.36
CA MET A 1 -28.41 5.44 6.35
C MET A 1 -27.51 4.37 5.76
N GLY A 2 -27.77 3.81 4.58
CA GLY A 2 -26.90 2.78 3.98
C GLY A 2 -25.50 3.29 3.60
N ALA A 3 -25.37 4.46 2.98
CA ALA A 3 -24.10 5.03 2.55
C ALA A 3 -23.18 5.41 3.73
N GLU A 4 -23.72 5.99 4.79
CA GLU A 4 -22.95 6.35 5.99
C GLU A 4 -22.42 5.12 6.73
N ILE A 5 -23.19 4.04 6.76
CA ILE A 5 -22.77 2.76 7.35
C ILE A 5 -21.64 2.17 6.52
N GLN A 6 -21.77 2.18 5.19
CA GLN A 6 -20.76 1.67 4.27
C GLN A 6 -19.45 2.45 4.40
N GLU A 7 -19.50 3.77 4.43
CA GLU A 7 -18.33 4.63 4.65
C GLU A 7 -17.64 4.31 5.98
N THR A 8 -18.39 4.10 7.06
CA THR A 8 -17.86 3.74 8.37
C THR A 8 -17.14 2.39 8.32
N ILE A 9 -17.71 1.40 7.63
CA ILE A 9 -17.10 0.08 7.46
C ILE A 9 -15.78 0.21 6.69
N MET A 10 -15.76 0.97 5.59
CA MET A 10 -14.55 1.15 4.77
C MET A 10 -13.44 1.82 5.55
N LYS A 11 -13.74 2.86 6.33
CA LYS A 11 -12.77 3.51 7.23
C LYS A 11 -12.19 2.51 8.24
N SER A 12 -13.04 1.69 8.86
CA SER A 12 -12.62 0.67 9.83
C SER A 12 -11.70 -0.39 9.20
N VAL A 13 -11.96 -0.80 7.96
CA VAL A 13 -11.08 -1.73 7.22
C VAL A 13 -9.71 -1.12 6.99
N VAL A 14 -9.65 0.14 6.57
CA VAL A 14 -8.38 0.87 6.33
C VAL A 14 -7.62 1.13 7.64
N ASP A 15 -8.29 1.51 8.71
CA ASP A 15 -7.66 1.66 10.04
C ASP A 15 -7.08 0.33 10.53
N SER A 16 -7.80 -0.77 10.32
CA SER A 16 -7.34 -2.12 10.66
C SER A 16 -6.14 -2.55 9.82
N PHE A 17 -6.11 -2.18 8.53
CA PHE A 17 -4.97 -2.42 7.65
C PHE A 17 -3.72 -1.73 8.17
N TYR A 18 -3.80 -0.43 8.49
CA TYR A 18 -2.67 0.31 9.05
C TYR A 18 -2.22 -0.25 10.40
N SER A 19 -3.17 -0.63 11.25
CA SER A 19 -2.85 -1.29 12.53
C SER A 19 -2.10 -2.60 12.31
N ALA A 20 -2.53 -3.42 11.36
CA ALA A 20 -1.87 -4.69 11.04
C ALA A 20 -0.44 -4.49 10.51
N ILE A 21 -0.22 -3.52 9.63
CA ILE A 21 1.11 -3.15 9.13
C ILE A 21 2.00 -2.65 10.27
N ASN A 22 1.51 -1.72 11.09
CA ASN A 22 2.27 -1.09 12.17
C ASN A 22 2.69 -2.09 13.26
N THR A 23 1.83 -3.04 13.57
CA THR A 23 2.06 -4.04 14.62
C THR A 23 2.68 -5.34 14.10
N GLY A 24 2.88 -5.49 12.79
CA GLY A 24 3.36 -6.73 12.18
C GLY A 24 2.36 -7.89 12.30
N ASN A 25 1.07 -7.61 12.42
CA ASN A 25 0.04 -8.64 12.51
C ASN A 25 -0.31 -9.19 11.12
N HIS A 26 0.48 -10.16 10.67
CA HIS A 26 0.36 -10.77 9.33
C HIS A 26 -0.99 -11.48 9.13
N ASP A 27 -1.54 -12.14 10.14
CA ASP A 27 -2.81 -12.85 10.04
C ASP A 27 -3.97 -11.88 9.82
N LEU A 28 -4.00 -10.80 10.60
CA LEU A 28 -4.98 -9.73 10.41
C LEU A 28 -4.83 -9.09 9.01
N LEU A 29 -3.61 -8.73 8.62
CA LEU A 29 -3.34 -8.14 7.32
C LEU A 29 -3.85 -9.05 6.19
N ARG A 30 -3.56 -10.35 6.28
CA ARG A 30 -4.00 -11.35 5.29
C ARG A 30 -5.53 -11.49 5.24
N SER A 31 -6.22 -11.34 6.35
CA SER A 31 -7.69 -11.39 6.40
C SER A 31 -8.37 -10.17 5.78
N LEU A 32 -7.72 -9.00 5.83
CA LEU A 32 -8.24 -7.74 5.29
C LEU A 32 -8.05 -7.58 3.78
N VAL A 33 -7.20 -8.39 3.16
CA VAL A 33 -6.85 -8.31 1.74
C VAL A 33 -7.62 -9.34 0.94
N HIS A 34 -8.32 -8.88 -0.12
CA HIS A 34 -9.11 -9.72 -1.01
C HIS A 34 -8.23 -10.64 -1.87
N GLU A 35 -8.72 -11.82 -2.28
CA GLU A 35 -7.94 -12.78 -3.10
C GLU A 35 -7.47 -12.18 -4.44
N ASN A 36 -8.30 -11.35 -5.07
CA ASN A 36 -7.99 -10.64 -6.30
C ASN A 36 -7.34 -9.27 -6.05
N PHE A 37 -6.62 -9.12 -4.95
CA PHE A 37 -5.96 -7.87 -4.57
C PHE A 37 -5.02 -7.38 -5.66
N THR A 38 -4.96 -6.06 -5.85
CA THR A 38 -4.02 -5.42 -6.76
C THR A 38 -3.32 -4.26 -6.06
N LEU A 39 -1.98 -4.31 -6.02
CA LEU A 39 -1.15 -3.16 -5.67
C LEU A 39 -0.77 -2.41 -6.94
N VAL A 40 -0.92 -1.10 -6.91
CA VAL A 40 -0.49 -0.19 -7.98
C VAL A 40 0.53 0.79 -7.44
N CYS A 41 1.75 0.73 -7.96
CA CYS A 41 2.79 1.72 -7.73
C CYS A 41 2.95 2.55 -9.03
N PRO A 42 2.35 3.75 -9.12
CA PRO A 42 2.34 4.55 -10.34
C PRO A 42 3.68 5.30 -10.53
N THR A 43 4.77 4.57 -10.42
CA THR A 43 6.16 5.04 -10.54
C THR A 43 6.80 4.45 -11.79
N ARG A 44 7.99 4.92 -12.13
CA ARG A 44 8.83 4.38 -13.21
C ARG A 44 10.25 4.24 -12.73
N ASP A 45 10.96 3.24 -13.26
CA ASP A 45 12.38 3.02 -12.99
C ASP A 45 12.69 2.93 -11.48
N HIS A 46 11.83 2.23 -10.76
CA HIS A 46 11.91 2.06 -9.32
C HIS A 46 11.79 0.57 -8.96
N VAL A 47 12.20 0.17 -7.75
CA VAL A 47 12.14 -1.24 -7.32
C VAL A 47 10.71 -1.78 -7.37
N LEU A 48 9.74 -0.98 -6.92
CA LEU A 48 8.32 -1.25 -7.11
C LEU A 48 7.74 -0.24 -8.11
N SER A 49 7.48 -0.69 -9.33
CA SER A 49 6.88 0.14 -10.39
C SER A 49 5.90 -0.68 -11.21
N GLY A 50 4.66 -0.25 -11.30
CA GLY A 50 3.64 -0.93 -12.07
C GLY A 50 2.52 -1.53 -11.26
N VAL A 51 1.96 -2.62 -11.73
CA VAL A 51 0.78 -3.30 -11.18
C VAL A 51 1.16 -4.71 -10.75
N TYR A 52 0.87 -5.07 -9.52
CA TYR A 52 1.12 -6.38 -8.91
C TYR A 52 -0.22 -7.00 -8.52
N GLN A 53 -0.56 -8.12 -9.15
CA GLN A 53 -1.88 -8.72 -9.05
C GLN A 53 -1.86 -9.99 -8.19
N THR A 54 -2.93 -10.19 -7.47
CA THR A 54 -3.25 -11.25 -6.52
C THR A 54 -2.70 -11.03 -5.11
N LYS A 55 -3.46 -11.49 -4.15
CA LYS A 55 -3.06 -11.54 -2.73
C LYS A 55 -1.77 -12.33 -2.52
N ALA A 56 -1.61 -13.45 -3.22
CA ALA A 56 -0.39 -14.26 -3.15
C ALA A 56 0.83 -13.43 -3.58
N ARG A 57 0.76 -12.73 -4.73
CA ARG A 57 1.82 -11.86 -5.22
C ARG A 57 2.23 -10.79 -4.20
N PHE A 58 1.25 -10.18 -3.55
CA PHE A 58 1.50 -9.19 -2.51
C PHE A 58 2.24 -9.76 -1.30
N PHE A 59 1.78 -10.91 -0.78
CA PHE A 59 2.36 -11.51 0.43
C PHE A 59 3.65 -12.27 0.19
N ASP A 60 3.82 -12.89 -0.97
CA ASP A 60 4.92 -13.82 -1.22
C ASP A 60 6.10 -13.14 -1.94
N ASP A 61 5.86 -11.98 -2.62
CA ASP A 61 6.91 -11.28 -3.36
C ASP A 61 7.07 -9.82 -2.93
N VAL A 62 5.97 -9.03 -2.89
CA VAL A 62 6.05 -7.58 -2.61
C VAL A 62 6.46 -7.30 -1.17
N LEU A 63 5.75 -7.85 -0.20
CA LEU A 63 6.09 -7.62 1.21
C LEU A 63 7.50 -8.13 1.57
N PRO A 64 7.94 -9.33 1.15
CA PRO A 64 9.32 -9.76 1.37
C PRO A 64 10.36 -8.85 0.70
N CYS A 65 10.08 -8.30 -0.48
CA CYS A 65 10.96 -7.34 -1.14
C CYS A 65 11.16 -6.09 -0.27
N VAL A 66 10.07 -5.53 0.27
CA VAL A 66 10.10 -4.33 1.13
C VAL A 66 10.76 -4.63 2.48
N PHE A 67 10.25 -5.63 3.19
CA PHE A 67 10.75 -5.96 4.54
C PHE A 67 12.16 -6.53 4.53
N GLY A 68 12.59 -7.14 3.42
CA GLY A 68 13.97 -7.58 3.24
C GLY A 68 14.99 -6.43 3.19
N CYS A 69 14.54 -5.20 2.95
CA CYS A 69 15.38 -4.00 2.85
C CYS A 69 15.55 -3.25 4.18
N VAL A 70 14.90 -3.69 5.26
CA VAL A 70 14.88 -2.96 6.53
C VAL A 70 15.25 -3.85 7.70
N ASP A 71 15.64 -3.21 8.80
CA ASP A 71 15.64 -3.81 10.13
C ASP A 71 14.29 -3.50 10.78
N PRO A 72 13.48 -4.51 11.11
CA PRO A 72 12.15 -4.28 11.68
C PRO A 72 12.18 -3.58 13.06
N GLU A 73 13.31 -3.61 13.76
CA GLU A 73 13.49 -2.89 15.03
C GLU A 73 13.79 -1.40 14.80
N ALA A 74 14.33 -1.04 13.63
CA ALA A 74 14.72 0.33 13.30
C ALA A 74 13.62 1.16 12.66
N ILE A 75 12.55 0.54 12.14
CA ILE A 75 11.50 1.22 11.39
C ILE A 75 10.10 0.71 11.74
N ARG A 76 9.14 1.62 11.70
CA ARG A 76 7.70 1.32 11.72
C ARG A 76 7.05 1.85 10.44
N PHE A 77 6.57 0.94 9.60
CA PHE A 77 5.77 1.32 8.44
C PHE A 77 4.39 1.80 8.86
N CYS A 78 3.92 2.86 8.22
CA CYS A 78 2.61 3.46 8.48
C CYS A 78 2.37 3.75 9.97
N ALA A 79 3.41 4.25 10.66
CA ALA A 79 3.37 4.55 12.10
C ALA A 79 2.28 5.55 12.47
N GLU A 80 1.98 6.47 11.55
CA GLU A 80 0.88 7.42 11.66
C GLU A 80 0.09 7.44 10.35
N HIS A 81 -1.21 7.65 10.41
CA HIS A 81 -2.05 7.82 9.24
C HIS A 81 -3.21 8.78 9.49
N ARG A 82 -3.79 9.29 8.40
CA ARG A 82 -4.99 10.11 8.40
C ARG A 82 -5.85 9.75 7.19
N ILE A 83 -7.08 9.36 7.43
CA ILE A 83 -8.08 9.22 6.37
C ILE A 83 -8.52 10.61 5.98
N LEU A 84 -8.38 10.96 4.71
CA LEU A 84 -8.71 12.28 4.16
C LEU A 84 -10.15 12.32 3.67
N CYS A 85 -10.60 11.26 3.00
CA CYS A 85 -11.97 11.09 2.55
C CYS A 85 -12.30 9.62 2.36
N ALA A 86 -13.59 9.31 2.40
CA ALA A 86 -14.12 8.00 2.08
C ALA A 86 -15.43 8.14 1.30
N GLY A 87 -15.68 7.21 0.40
CA GLY A 87 -16.90 7.07 -0.38
C GLY A 87 -17.50 5.67 -0.21
N GLU A 88 -18.33 5.26 -1.16
CA GLU A 88 -19.04 3.98 -1.10
C GLU A 88 -18.08 2.77 -1.11
N ASP A 89 -17.01 2.83 -1.91
CA ASP A 89 -16.04 1.75 -2.09
C ASP A 89 -14.57 2.23 -2.04
N THR A 90 -14.34 3.53 -1.85
CA THR A 90 -13.01 4.14 -1.99
C THR A 90 -12.66 4.94 -0.74
N VAL A 91 -11.43 4.76 -0.24
CA VAL A 91 -10.87 5.53 0.88
C VAL A 91 -9.53 6.13 0.44
N VAL A 92 -9.34 7.41 0.70
CA VAL A 92 -8.06 8.12 0.48
C VAL A 92 -7.44 8.45 1.84
N ALA A 93 -6.18 8.11 2.01
CA ALA A 93 -5.45 8.34 3.25
C ALA A 93 -4.01 8.77 2.99
N LEU A 94 -3.44 9.48 3.96
CA LEU A 94 -2.00 9.68 4.10
C LEU A 94 -1.48 8.76 5.22
N ALA A 95 -0.32 8.17 4.99
CA ALA A 95 0.39 7.42 6.02
C ALA A 95 1.87 7.82 6.02
N MET A 96 2.50 7.74 7.18
CA MET A 96 3.91 8.09 7.35
C MET A 96 4.65 7.00 8.11
N ASN A 97 5.81 6.63 7.59
CA ASN A 97 6.76 5.78 8.29
C ASN A 97 7.48 6.57 9.38
N LYS A 98 8.09 5.85 10.31
CA LYS A 98 8.94 6.42 11.34
C LYS A 98 10.13 5.51 11.59
N GLY A 99 11.32 6.02 11.33
CA GLY A 99 12.56 5.25 11.58
C GLY A 99 13.60 5.43 10.48
N GLU A 100 14.45 4.42 10.35
CA GLU A 100 15.64 4.44 9.50
C GLU A 100 15.65 3.23 8.57
N GLY A 101 16.17 3.43 7.36
CA GLY A 101 16.49 2.32 6.46
C GLY A 101 17.75 1.57 6.93
N ARG A 102 18.09 0.49 6.24
CA ARG A 102 19.25 -0.36 6.60
C ARG A 102 20.60 0.39 6.59
N THR A 103 20.69 1.49 5.85
CA THR A 103 21.89 2.33 5.80
C THR A 103 22.02 3.28 7.00
N GLY A 104 21.05 3.33 7.90
CA GLY A 104 20.95 4.30 8.99
C GLY A 104 20.43 5.67 8.55
N GLU A 105 20.02 5.82 7.30
CA GLU A 105 19.38 7.04 6.80
C GLU A 105 17.89 7.05 7.17
N ARG A 106 17.39 8.22 7.61
CA ARG A 106 15.97 8.37 7.94
C ARG A 106 15.08 8.08 6.74
N TYR A 107 14.07 7.27 6.99
CA TYR A 107 13.05 6.90 6.02
C TYR A 107 11.64 7.21 6.54
N ASP A 108 11.42 8.47 6.88
CA ASP A 108 10.11 9.00 7.28
C ASP A 108 9.27 9.25 6.00
N GLN A 109 9.06 8.20 5.21
CA GLN A 109 8.34 8.25 3.95
C GLN A 109 6.87 8.58 4.19
N MET A 110 6.34 9.51 3.39
CA MET A 110 4.91 9.76 3.32
C MET A 110 4.33 9.05 2.11
N TYR A 111 3.24 8.36 2.34
CA TYR A 111 2.46 7.70 1.31
C TYR A 111 1.12 8.39 1.12
N LEU A 112 0.72 8.58 -0.13
CA LEU A 112 -0.66 8.81 -0.50
C LEU A 112 -1.25 7.47 -0.94
N HIS A 113 -2.19 6.98 -0.17
CA HIS A 113 -2.88 5.72 -0.43
C HIS A 113 -4.30 5.97 -0.93
N VAL A 114 -4.68 5.26 -2.01
CA VAL A 114 -6.07 5.15 -2.45
C VAL A 114 -6.46 3.68 -2.36
N PHE A 115 -7.37 3.38 -1.47
CA PHE A 115 -7.92 2.04 -1.29
C PHE A 115 -9.24 1.90 -2.04
N LYS A 116 -9.42 0.78 -2.73
CA LYS A 116 -10.74 0.32 -3.16
C LYS A 116 -11.10 -0.93 -2.37
N CYS A 117 -12.30 -0.96 -1.84
CA CYS A 117 -12.79 -2.06 -1.01
C CYS A 117 -13.95 -2.79 -1.69
N LEU A 118 -14.03 -4.09 -1.45
CA LEU A 118 -15.11 -4.97 -1.88
C LEU A 118 -15.42 -5.95 -0.74
N ASP A 119 -16.70 -6.05 -0.37
CA ASP A 119 -17.18 -7.00 0.64
C ASP A 119 -16.40 -6.96 1.98
N GLY A 120 -16.02 -5.76 2.41
CA GLY A 120 -15.27 -5.56 3.66
C GLY A 120 -13.78 -5.92 3.58
N GLN A 121 -13.24 -6.13 2.40
CA GLN A 121 -11.82 -6.37 2.16
C GLN A 121 -11.23 -5.35 1.18
N ILE A 122 -9.92 -5.14 1.24
CA ILE A 122 -9.18 -4.28 0.32
C ILE A 122 -8.93 -5.02 -0.99
N LEU A 123 -9.55 -4.53 -2.06
CA LEU A 123 -9.41 -5.08 -3.42
C LEU A 123 -8.25 -4.44 -4.16
N THR A 124 -8.03 -3.13 -3.98
CA THR A 124 -6.95 -2.40 -4.66
C THR A 124 -6.32 -1.40 -3.69
N LEU A 125 -5.00 -1.29 -3.75
CA LEU A 125 -4.22 -0.23 -3.13
C LEU A 125 -3.38 0.47 -4.20
N ILE A 126 -3.61 1.77 -4.39
CA ILE A 126 -2.72 2.63 -5.16
C ILE A 126 -1.82 3.34 -4.15
N GLU A 127 -0.51 3.23 -4.35
CA GLU A 127 0.49 3.76 -3.44
C GLU A 127 1.38 4.80 -4.14
N GLY A 128 1.17 6.07 -3.82
CA GLY A 128 2.04 7.17 -4.23
C GLY A 128 3.05 7.51 -3.11
N PHE A 129 4.32 7.69 -3.46
CA PHE A 129 5.40 7.98 -2.51
C PHE A 129 6.57 8.72 -3.16
N ASP A 130 7.47 9.27 -2.34
CA ASP A 130 8.70 9.90 -2.82
C ASP A 130 9.73 8.84 -3.20
N THR A 131 9.91 8.64 -4.50
CA THR A 131 10.84 7.66 -5.06
C THR A 131 12.31 8.03 -4.83
N ALA A 132 12.64 9.33 -4.73
CA ALA A 132 14.00 9.76 -4.46
C ALA A 132 14.41 9.40 -3.03
N LEU A 133 13.51 9.59 -2.06
CA LEU A 133 13.74 9.17 -0.68
C LEU A 133 13.84 7.64 -0.58
N ALA A 134 12.94 6.91 -1.24
CA ALA A 134 12.96 5.44 -1.23
C ALA A 134 14.26 4.88 -1.85
N ASN A 135 14.70 5.41 -2.98
CA ASN A 135 15.96 5.00 -3.61
C ASN A 135 17.18 5.26 -2.71
N ARG A 136 17.19 6.37 -1.99
CA ARG A 136 18.31 6.76 -1.15
C ARG A 136 18.34 5.97 0.18
N ALA A 137 17.20 5.86 0.86
CA ALA A 137 17.13 5.37 2.23
C ALA A 137 16.64 3.93 2.38
N LEU A 138 15.86 3.40 1.43
CA LEU A 138 15.23 2.08 1.57
C LEU A 138 15.93 1.01 0.72
N TRP A 139 16.00 1.22 -0.60
CA TRP A 139 16.23 0.12 -1.54
C TRP A 139 17.69 -0.34 -1.65
N GLY A 140 18.65 0.57 -1.53
CA GLY A 140 20.07 0.25 -1.75
C GLY A 140 20.29 -0.41 -3.11
N GLU A 141 20.93 -1.59 -3.11
CA GLU A 141 21.21 -2.40 -4.30
C GLU A 141 20.08 -3.40 -4.63
N THR A 142 18.89 -3.25 -4.04
CA THR A 142 17.78 -4.16 -4.27
C THR A 142 17.35 -4.12 -5.74
N PRO A 143 17.31 -5.26 -6.45
CA PRO A 143 16.86 -5.30 -7.82
C PRO A 143 15.37 -4.97 -7.95
N ALA A 144 14.97 -4.41 -9.09
CA ALA A 144 13.58 -4.14 -9.38
C ALA A 144 12.76 -5.44 -9.35
N LEU A 145 11.64 -5.41 -8.65
CA LEU A 145 10.65 -6.48 -8.68
C LEU A 145 9.81 -6.34 -9.94
N ALA A 146 9.90 -7.32 -10.84
CA ALA A 146 9.13 -7.28 -12.08
C ALA A 146 7.61 -7.20 -11.78
N ALA A 147 6.96 -6.18 -12.31
CA ALA A 147 5.51 -6.04 -12.23
C ALA A 147 4.80 -6.96 -13.22
N ASP A 148 3.55 -7.32 -12.92
CA ASP A 148 2.72 -8.10 -13.83
C ASP A 148 2.30 -7.27 -15.05
N GLN A 149 2.14 -5.95 -14.85
CA GLN A 149 1.81 -4.98 -15.90
C GLN A 149 2.47 -3.62 -15.61
N ASN A 150 2.81 -2.90 -16.67
CA ASN A 150 3.17 -1.49 -16.54
C ASN A 150 1.94 -0.67 -16.16
N PHE A 151 2.13 0.30 -15.26
CA PHE A 151 1.07 1.24 -14.94
C PHE A 151 0.76 2.16 -16.13
N THR A 152 -0.53 2.30 -16.44
CA THR A 152 -1.09 3.30 -17.37
C THR A 152 -2.40 3.82 -16.82
N MET A 153 -2.92 4.92 -17.35
CA MET A 153 -4.26 5.39 -16.96
C MET A 153 -5.35 4.36 -17.26
N ALA A 154 -5.21 3.57 -18.34
CA ALA A 154 -6.12 2.46 -18.64
C ALA A 154 -6.11 1.35 -17.59
N SER A 155 -5.00 1.20 -16.82
CA SER A 155 -4.96 0.27 -15.69
C SER A 155 -5.95 0.68 -14.60
N LEU A 156 -6.17 1.99 -14.38
CA LEU A 156 -7.16 2.49 -13.41
C LEU A 156 -8.58 2.21 -13.84
N ASP A 157 -8.87 2.34 -15.14
CA ASP A 157 -10.19 2.03 -15.67
C ASP A 157 -10.53 0.54 -15.47
N ALA A 158 -9.56 -0.35 -15.72
CA ALA A 158 -9.70 -1.79 -15.50
C ALA A 158 -9.92 -2.16 -14.02
N LEU A 159 -9.43 -1.33 -13.08
CA LEU A 159 -9.60 -1.48 -11.64
C LEU A 159 -10.88 -0.78 -11.12
N GLY A 160 -11.69 -0.21 -12.02
CA GLY A 160 -12.93 0.47 -11.68
C GLY A 160 -12.78 1.87 -11.11
N PHE A 161 -11.66 2.55 -11.40
CA PHE A 161 -11.44 3.96 -11.11
C PHE A 161 -11.73 4.84 -12.35
N SER A 162 -12.67 4.45 -13.17
CA SER A 162 -13.09 5.25 -14.33
C SER A 162 -13.67 6.58 -13.86
N GLY A 163 -13.13 7.69 -14.35
CA GLY A 163 -13.69 9.01 -14.15
C GLY A 163 -15.12 9.07 -14.70
N ARG A 164 -16.05 9.56 -13.89
CA ARG A 164 -17.39 9.92 -14.35
C ARG A 164 -17.35 11.32 -14.97
#